data_b19bd5a8c9d6e04d7d7ce8102b19b004
#
_entry.id   b19bd5a8c9d6e04d7d7ce8102b19b004
#
_cell.length_a   1.000
_cell.length_b   1.000
_cell.length_c   1.000
_cell.angle_alpha   90.00
_cell.angle_beta   90.00
_cell.angle_gamma   90.00
#
_symmetry.space_group_name_H-M   'P 1'
#
loop_
_entity.id
_entity.type
_entity.pdbx_description
1 polymer ?
#
loop_
_entity_poly.entity_id
_entity_poly.type
_entity_poly.pdbx_seq_one_letter_code
_entity_poly.pdbx_strand_id
1 'polypeptide(L)'
;MESLDIAQIAADTTDPRAGLRAVASLRTLADRLELRQVEAGLRAGMSWQSIADALGVSRQAVHKKHAKRIDPTIVVPRRNS
;
A
#
# COMPACT_ATOMS: atom_id res chain seq x y z
N MET A 1 15.12 -8.65 -9.41
CA MET A 1 14.33 -8.23 -10.57
C MET A 1 13.69 -6.89 -10.29
N GLU A 2 13.77 -6.00 -11.25
CA GLU A 2 13.19 -4.68 -11.12
C GLU A 2 11.67 -4.71 -11.30
N SER A 3 10.98 -3.74 -10.68
CA SER A 3 9.52 -3.67 -10.76
C SER A 3 9.01 -3.59 -12.20
N LEU A 4 9.75 -2.89 -13.07
CA LEU A 4 9.38 -2.75 -14.47
C LEU A 4 9.38 -4.10 -15.18
N ASP A 5 10.39 -4.94 -14.91
CA ASP A 5 10.47 -6.28 -15.48
C ASP A 5 9.34 -7.16 -14.97
N ILE A 6 9.01 -7.05 -13.68
CA ILE A 6 7.89 -7.79 -13.09
C ILE A 6 6.59 -7.38 -13.75
N ALA A 7 6.39 -6.09 -14.01
CA ALA A 7 5.18 -5.60 -14.66
C ALA A 7 5.04 -6.15 -16.07
N GLN A 8 6.15 -6.25 -16.80
CA GLN A 8 6.12 -6.81 -18.15
C GLN A 8 5.73 -8.30 -18.14
N ILE A 9 6.28 -9.06 -17.18
CA ILE A 9 5.93 -10.47 -17.04
C ILE A 9 4.45 -10.61 -16.66
N ALA A 10 3.96 -9.75 -15.78
CA ALA A 10 2.56 -9.78 -15.36
C ALA A 10 1.60 -9.46 -16.50
N ALA A 11 2.04 -8.64 -17.46
CA ALA A 11 1.22 -8.26 -18.60
C ALA A 11 1.22 -9.31 -19.71
N ASP A 12 2.19 -10.21 -19.71
CA ASP A 12 2.32 -11.24 -20.74
C ASP A 12 1.40 -12.42 -20.40
N THR A 13 0.38 -12.61 -21.23
CA THR A 13 -0.61 -13.67 -21.02
C THR A 13 -0.27 -14.98 -21.72
N THR A 14 0.90 -15.07 -22.33
CA THR A 14 1.34 -16.32 -22.98
C THR A 14 1.79 -17.38 -21.98
N ASP A 15 2.15 -16.97 -20.77
CA ASP A 15 2.50 -17.87 -19.66
C ASP A 15 1.76 -17.42 -18.40
N PRO A 16 0.51 -17.86 -18.23
CA PRO A 16 -0.29 -17.40 -17.07
C PRO A 16 0.30 -17.73 -15.72
N ARG A 17 1.00 -18.85 -15.57
CA ARG A 17 1.60 -19.21 -14.29
C ARG A 17 2.69 -18.21 -13.90
N ALA A 18 3.57 -17.87 -14.83
CA ALA A 18 4.60 -16.87 -14.58
C ALA A 18 3.97 -15.49 -14.38
N GLY A 19 2.95 -15.16 -15.16
CA GLY A 19 2.23 -13.90 -15.02
C GLY A 19 1.58 -13.76 -13.67
N LEU A 20 0.93 -14.80 -13.17
CA LEU A 20 0.29 -14.77 -11.85
C LEU A 20 1.31 -14.61 -10.73
N ARG A 21 2.46 -15.25 -10.83
CA ARG A 21 3.54 -15.07 -9.85
C ARG A 21 4.05 -13.64 -9.86
N ALA A 22 4.16 -13.05 -11.03
CA ALA A 22 4.60 -11.66 -11.16
C ALA A 22 3.57 -10.71 -10.55
N VAL A 23 2.28 -10.96 -10.75
CA VAL A 23 1.21 -10.18 -10.12
C VAL A 23 1.31 -10.27 -8.60
N ALA A 24 1.54 -11.47 -8.06
CA ALA A 24 1.70 -11.64 -6.61
C ALA A 24 2.90 -10.84 -6.08
N SER A 25 4.00 -10.81 -6.82
CA SER A 25 5.17 -10.02 -6.45
C SER A 25 4.88 -8.52 -6.45
N LEU A 26 4.11 -8.06 -7.45
CA LEU A 26 3.71 -6.65 -7.52
C LEU A 26 2.83 -6.26 -6.35
N ARG A 27 1.91 -7.15 -5.95
CA ARG A 27 1.06 -6.89 -4.79
C ARG A 27 1.88 -6.75 -3.51
N THR A 28 2.89 -7.60 -3.32
CA THR A 28 3.77 -7.53 -2.17
C THR A 28 4.55 -6.22 -2.16
N LEU A 29 5.08 -5.83 -3.32
CA LEU A 29 5.80 -4.58 -3.45
C LEU A 29 4.87 -3.39 -3.17
N ALA A 30 3.68 -3.40 -3.77
CA ALA A 30 2.71 -2.33 -3.57
C ALA A 30 2.32 -2.21 -2.10
N ASP A 31 2.15 -3.34 -1.40
CA ASP A 31 1.81 -3.33 0.02
C ASP A 31 2.91 -2.68 0.87
N ARG A 32 4.18 -3.00 0.57
CA ARG A 32 5.30 -2.39 1.28
C ARG A 32 5.37 -0.89 1.04
N LEU A 33 5.19 -0.47 -0.21
CA LEU A 33 5.22 0.93 -0.57
C LEU A 33 4.03 1.68 0.05
N GLU A 34 2.87 1.03 0.07
CA GLU A 34 1.68 1.61 0.68
C GLU A 34 1.91 1.90 2.15
N LEU A 35 2.47 0.94 2.90
CA LEU A 35 2.76 1.14 4.32
C LEU A 35 3.71 2.32 4.53
N ARG A 36 4.75 2.42 3.71
CA ARG A 36 5.70 3.53 3.79
C ARG A 36 5.02 4.87 3.54
N GLN A 37 4.13 4.93 2.56
CA GLN A 37 3.42 6.16 2.25
C GLN A 37 2.40 6.51 3.34
N VAL A 38 1.74 5.50 3.90
CA VAL A 38 0.82 5.72 5.01
C VAL A 38 1.57 6.31 6.20
N GLU A 39 2.73 5.75 6.54
CA GLU A 39 3.56 6.28 7.61
C GLU A 39 4.01 7.71 7.33
N ALA A 40 4.44 7.97 6.11
CA ALA A 40 4.85 9.31 5.70
C ALA A 40 3.69 10.30 5.81
N GLY A 41 2.50 9.88 5.41
CA GLY A 41 1.31 10.70 5.50
C GLY A 41 0.96 11.05 6.94
N LEU A 42 1.00 10.05 7.83
CA LEU A 42 0.72 10.29 9.25
C LEU A 42 1.75 11.22 9.87
N ARG A 43 3.03 11.06 9.53
CA ARG A 43 4.08 11.97 10.01
C ARG A 43 3.88 13.39 9.52
N ALA A 44 3.31 13.54 8.33
CA ALA A 44 3.00 14.85 7.77
C ALA A 44 1.70 15.44 8.33
N GLY A 45 1.01 14.74 9.20
CA GLY A 45 -0.22 15.23 9.82
C GLY A 45 -1.49 14.87 9.07
N MET A 46 -1.44 13.99 8.08
CA MET A 46 -2.64 13.53 7.40
C MET A 46 -3.51 12.69 8.32
N SER A 47 -4.81 12.82 8.18
CA SER A 47 -5.76 11.95 8.88
C SER A 47 -5.89 10.62 8.15
N TRP A 48 -6.41 9.62 8.84
CA TRP A 48 -6.74 8.35 8.21
C TRP A 48 -7.72 8.53 7.04
N GLN A 49 -8.66 9.47 7.17
CA GLN A 49 -9.60 9.74 6.09
C GLN A 49 -8.91 10.29 4.86
N SER A 50 -7.97 11.22 5.05
CA SER A 50 -7.21 11.78 3.92
C SER A 50 -6.38 10.71 3.22
N ILE A 51 -5.77 9.83 4.00
CA ILE A 51 -5.00 8.72 3.45
C ILE A 51 -5.90 7.77 2.66
N ALA A 52 -7.06 7.44 3.23
CA ALA A 52 -8.03 6.58 2.55
C ALA A 52 -8.50 7.19 1.24
N ASP A 53 -8.79 8.49 1.25
CA ASP A 53 -9.21 9.18 0.03
C ASP A 53 -8.15 9.10 -1.05
N ALA A 54 -6.88 9.29 -0.68
CA ALA A 54 -5.78 9.21 -1.64
C ALA A 54 -5.63 7.81 -2.21
N LEU A 55 -5.89 6.78 -1.41
CA LEU A 55 -5.79 5.39 -1.85
C LEU A 55 -7.05 4.90 -2.57
N GLY A 56 -8.14 5.65 -2.49
CA GLY A 56 -9.39 5.25 -3.10
C GLY A 56 -10.09 4.12 -2.36
N VAL A 57 -9.90 4.04 -1.05
CA VAL A 57 -10.50 3.00 -0.21
C VAL A 57 -11.22 3.65 0.97
N SER A 58 -11.96 2.87 1.76
CA SER A 58 -12.61 3.41 2.93
C SER A 58 -11.60 3.63 4.06
N ARG A 59 -11.93 4.57 4.96
CA ARG A 59 -11.13 4.82 6.14
C ARG A 59 -10.95 3.55 6.98
N GLN A 60 -12.03 2.79 7.14
CA GLN A 60 -11.99 1.55 7.91
C GLN A 60 -11.01 0.55 7.30
N ALA A 61 -11.03 0.42 5.96
CA ALA A 61 -10.18 -0.54 5.28
C ALA A 61 -8.70 -0.22 5.47
N VAL A 62 -8.30 1.04 5.29
CA VAL A 62 -6.89 1.41 5.43
C VAL A 62 -6.46 1.34 6.89
N HIS A 63 -7.31 1.75 7.81
CA HIS A 63 -7.02 1.69 9.24
C HIS A 63 -6.84 0.23 9.69
N LYS A 64 -7.77 -0.63 9.31
CA LYS A 64 -7.71 -2.05 9.66
C LYS A 64 -6.43 -2.69 9.14
N LYS A 65 -6.05 -2.33 7.92
CA LYS A 65 -4.88 -2.92 7.27
C LYS A 65 -3.56 -2.47 7.90
N HIS A 66 -3.45 -1.20 8.27
CA HIS A 66 -2.15 -0.61 8.60
C HIS A 66 -1.97 -0.16 10.04
N ALA A 67 -3.04 0.07 10.81
CA ALA A 67 -2.92 0.68 12.13
C ALA A 67 -1.95 -0.07 13.06
N LYS A 68 -1.91 -1.38 12.99
CA LYS A 68 -1.03 -2.19 13.83
C LYS A 68 0.37 -2.35 13.26
N ARG A 69 0.56 -1.94 12.02
CA ARG A 69 1.82 -2.13 11.30
C ARG A 69 2.69 -0.87 11.29
N ILE A 70 2.11 0.28 11.62
CA ILE A 70 2.86 1.54 11.58
C ILE A 70 3.84 1.61 12.76
N ASP A 71 4.89 2.39 12.57
CA ASP A 71 5.90 2.64 13.59
C ASP A 71 5.21 3.25 14.82
N PRO A 72 5.35 2.66 16.02
CA PRO A 72 4.69 3.17 17.22
C PRO A 72 5.16 4.57 17.64
N THR A 73 6.27 5.06 17.09
CA THR A 73 6.74 6.42 17.39
C THR A 73 5.98 7.48 16.60
N ILE A 74 5.16 7.08 15.63
CA ILE A 74 4.40 8.02 14.83
C ILE A 74 3.24 8.56 15.64
N VAL A 75 3.13 9.89 15.70
CA VAL A 75 2.00 10.54 16.36
C VAL A 75 0.84 10.61 15.38
N VAL A 76 -0.23 9.90 15.68
CA VAL A 76 -1.41 9.87 14.81
C VAL A 76 -2.35 11.01 15.23
N PRO A 77 -2.89 11.79 14.29
CA PRO A 77 -3.87 12.83 14.63
C PRO A 77 -5.05 12.23 15.35
N ARG A 78 -5.47 12.87 16.46
CA ARG A 78 -6.55 12.36 17.28
C ARG A 78 -7.91 12.58 16.69
N ARG A 79 -8.03 13.56 15.82
CA ARG A 79 -9.28 13.91 15.16
C ARG A 79 -9.22 13.52 13.72
N ASN A 80 -10.36 13.54 13.08
CA ASN A 80 -10.45 13.28 11.66
C ASN A 80 -10.02 11.92 11.25
N SER A 81 -10.08 11.08 12.14
CA SER A 81 -9.75 9.73 11.80
C SER A 81 -10.91 9.00 11.24
#